data_0d6781b24b28bfed3bcb4c8f8437af58
#
_entry.id   0d6781b24b28bfed3bcb4c8f8437af58
#
_cell.length_a   1.000
_cell.length_b   1.000
_cell.length_c   1.000
_cell.angle_alpha   90.00
_cell.angle_beta   90.00
_cell.angle_gamma   90.00
#
_symmetry.space_group_name_H-M   'P 1'
#
loop_
_entity.id
_entity.type
_entity.pdbx_description
1 polymer ?
#
loop_
_entity_poly.entity_id
_entity_poly.type
_entity_poly.pdbx_seq_one_letter_code
_entity_poly.pdbx_strand_id
1 'polypeptide(L)'
;MAAIPKPDTTSTVAAIYRWHKATASSGHRPHLGASVIGHACERYLWQLFRWVGAEDFEGRTLRLFDTGKRAEARFVEELRGIGCEVHEFDEFGQQIRVADIGGHFGGSLDGAALGLPEAPKTWHVVEFKTHNDKSFTELVKKKVREAKPMHWAQMQVYMGLTGMDRAMYLAENKNTSEVYAERVEFDLVAFTQLQERARRIITSGAPPERISNDPAWFECKWCAFHEQCHGAKVPEVNCRTCAHSTPRVDVEAGQWQCEFEHVAIDPMTQATGCGGHRFIPILLEKIGRQTDALDETDGNLAVAYTLPDGSTFSNGYAPAFSSAEIRASHHASMLGDATVQAVKAEFPGAKVVA
;
A
#
# COMPACT_ATOMS: atom_id res chain seq x y z
N MET A 1 -14.28 44.97 18.73
CA MET A 1 -13.62 44.01 17.86
C MET A 1 -14.18 42.62 18.18
N ALA A 2 -14.85 41.99 17.24
CA ALA A 2 -15.31 40.61 17.41
C ALA A 2 -14.10 39.70 17.58
N ALA A 3 -14.08 38.91 18.66
CA ALA A 3 -13.01 37.95 18.89
C ALA A 3 -13.07 36.92 17.76
N ILE A 4 -11.95 36.70 17.07
CA ILE A 4 -11.80 35.63 16.11
C ILE A 4 -12.02 34.32 16.89
N PRO A 5 -12.98 33.46 16.50
CA PRO A 5 -13.18 32.18 17.18
C PRO A 5 -11.86 31.41 17.13
N LYS A 6 -11.37 30.96 18.28
CA LYS A 6 -10.23 30.05 18.32
C LYS A 6 -10.63 28.79 17.53
N PRO A 7 -9.71 28.24 16.70
CA PRO A 7 -10.01 26.98 16.01
C PRO A 7 -10.52 25.95 17.02
N ASP A 8 -11.53 25.19 16.68
CA ASP A 8 -12.18 24.20 17.56
C ASP A 8 -11.28 22.96 17.77
N THR A 9 -10.05 23.19 18.23
CA THR A 9 -9.07 22.18 18.55
C THR A 9 -9.37 21.42 19.83
N THR A 10 -10.37 21.90 20.58
CA THR A 10 -10.76 21.36 21.91
C THR A 10 -12.12 20.69 21.90
N SER A 11 -12.81 20.57 20.76
CA SER A 11 -14.10 19.87 20.72
C SER A 11 -13.94 18.38 21.02
N THR A 12 -14.93 17.77 21.65
CA THR A 12 -14.98 16.33 21.93
C THR A 12 -14.81 15.51 20.64
N VAL A 13 -15.44 15.93 19.54
CA VAL A 13 -15.33 15.26 18.23
C VAL A 13 -13.89 15.31 17.71
N ALA A 14 -13.26 16.48 17.75
CA ALA A 14 -11.85 16.60 17.34
C ALA A 14 -10.91 15.76 18.23
N ALA A 15 -11.18 15.70 19.54
CA ALA A 15 -10.40 14.87 20.47
C ALA A 15 -10.55 13.37 20.14
N ILE A 16 -11.77 12.89 19.84
CA ILE A 16 -12.03 11.51 19.41
C ILE A 16 -11.25 11.19 18.14
N TYR A 17 -11.28 12.05 17.12
CA TYR A 17 -10.57 11.80 15.87
C TYR A 17 -9.05 11.82 16.05
N ARG A 18 -8.51 12.72 16.88
CA ARG A 18 -7.09 12.70 17.24
C ARG A 18 -6.70 11.41 17.96
N TRP A 19 -7.54 10.92 18.86
CA TRP A 19 -7.28 9.65 19.55
C TRP A 19 -7.20 8.49 18.56
N HIS A 20 -8.15 8.35 17.63
CA HIS A 20 -8.08 7.34 16.57
C HIS A 20 -6.80 7.46 15.74
N LYS A 21 -6.36 8.68 15.42
CA LYS A 21 -5.12 8.90 14.68
C LYS A 21 -3.87 8.52 15.49
N ALA A 22 -3.86 8.83 16.77
CA ALA A 22 -2.74 8.51 17.68
C ALA A 22 -2.64 7.01 18.03
N THR A 23 -3.77 6.29 18.03
CA THR A 23 -3.83 4.86 18.37
C THR A 23 -3.82 3.95 17.13
N ALA A 24 -3.91 4.51 15.93
CA ALA A 24 -3.78 3.74 14.70
C ALA A 24 -2.37 3.12 14.62
N SER A 25 -2.30 1.87 14.19
CA SER A 25 -1.00 1.27 13.87
C SER A 25 -0.33 2.08 12.76
N SER A 26 0.80 2.69 13.07
CA SER A 26 1.64 3.35 12.07
C SER A 26 2.50 2.30 11.38
N GLY A 27 2.60 2.38 10.08
CA GLY A 27 3.52 1.55 9.31
C GLY A 27 2.94 1.07 7.99
N HIS A 28 3.84 0.80 7.11
CA HIS A 28 3.51 0.24 5.80
C HIS A 28 3.24 -1.26 5.92
N ARG A 29 2.28 -1.76 5.15
CA ARG A 29 2.08 -3.20 5.02
C ARG A 29 3.31 -3.84 4.36
N PRO A 30 3.91 -4.91 4.95
CA PRO A 30 5.14 -5.50 4.43
C PRO A 30 4.95 -6.29 3.13
N HIS A 31 3.72 -6.64 2.75
CA HIS A 31 3.37 -7.41 1.57
C HIS A 31 2.30 -6.71 0.73
N LEU A 32 2.21 -7.06 -0.55
CA LEU A 32 1.08 -6.68 -1.41
C LEU A 32 -0.16 -7.46 -0.94
N GLY A 33 -1.17 -6.74 -0.46
CA GLY A 33 -2.34 -7.37 0.13
C GLY A 33 -3.30 -7.97 -0.89
N ALA A 34 -3.84 -9.14 -0.62
CA ALA A 34 -4.93 -9.74 -1.39
C ALA A 34 -6.15 -8.81 -1.47
N SER A 35 -6.41 -8.04 -0.42
CA SER A 35 -7.54 -7.09 -0.35
C SER A 35 -7.47 -5.94 -1.35
N VAL A 36 -6.31 -5.66 -1.94
CA VAL A 36 -6.12 -4.58 -2.92
C VAL A 36 -5.77 -5.07 -4.31
N ILE A 37 -5.47 -6.37 -4.50
CA ILE A 37 -4.97 -6.88 -5.80
C ILE A 37 -5.97 -6.68 -6.94
N GLY A 38 -7.26 -6.59 -6.64
CA GLY A 38 -8.32 -6.28 -7.61
C GLY A 38 -8.42 -4.80 -8.01
N HIS A 39 -7.55 -3.91 -7.49
CA HIS A 39 -7.56 -2.48 -7.84
C HIS A 39 -7.23 -2.27 -9.31
N ALA A 40 -7.96 -1.38 -10.00
CA ALA A 40 -7.83 -1.17 -11.44
C ALA A 40 -6.43 -0.68 -11.86
N CYS A 41 -5.79 0.17 -11.06
CA CYS A 41 -4.49 0.77 -11.35
C CYS A 41 -3.33 -0.07 -10.81
N GLU A 42 -2.51 -0.67 -11.68
CA GLU A 42 -1.31 -1.43 -11.27
C GLU A 42 -0.21 -0.53 -10.71
N ARG A 43 -0.10 0.72 -11.19
CA ARG A 43 0.84 1.70 -10.62
C ARG A 43 0.52 2.01 -9.16
N TYR A 44 -0.76 2.13 -8.78
CA TYR A 44 -1.18 2.26 -7.39
C TYR A 44 -0.67 1.08 -6.54
N LEU A 45 -0.87 -0.15 -7.01
CA LEU A 45 -0.43 -1.37 -6.31
C LEU A 45 1.09 -1.42 -6.15
N TRP A 46 1.83 -1.03 -7.19
CA TRP A 46 3.28 -0.95 -7.15
C TRP A 46 3.77 0.13 -6.17
N GLN A 47 3.18 1.33 -6.19
CA GLN A 47 3.52 2.41 -5.27
C GLN A 47 3.23 2.03 -3.81
N LEU A 48 2.12 1.34 -3.57
CA LEU A 48 1.76 0.82 -2.26
C LEU A 48 2.78 -0.22 -1.78
N PHE A 49 3.15 -1.17 -2.63
CA PHE A 49 4.14 -2.22 -2.31
C PHE A 49 5.54 -1.64 -2.08
N ARG A 50 5.92 -0.62 -2.85
CA ARG A 50 7.23 0.06 -2.76
C ARG A 50 7.26 1.18 -1.72
N TRP A 51 6.17 1.43 -0.98
CA TRP A 51 6.11 2.47 0.05
C TRP A 51 6.52 3.86 -0.47
N VAL A 52 6.09 4.18 -1.68
CA VAL A 52 6.40 5.46 -2.34
C VAL A 52 5.87 6.66 -1.57
N GLY A 53 4.79 6.46 -0.83
CA GLY A 53 4.18 7.41 0.10
C GLY A 53 3.44 6.68 1.20
N ALA A 54 3.09 7.39 2.25
CA ALA A 54 2.24 6.88 3.32
C ALA A 54 0.76 7.19 3.03
N GLU A 55 -0.10 6.23 3.30
CA GLU A 55 -1.54 6.49 3.40
C GLU A 55 -1.81 7.15 4.75
N ASP A 56 -2.15 8.43 4.76
CA ASP A 56 -2.51 9.17 5.97
C ASP A 56 -4.03 9.30 6.07
N PHE A 57 -4.63 8.43 6.86
CA PHE A 57 -6.08 8.44 7.06
C PHE A 57 -6.46 9.42 8.16
N GLU A 58 -7.48 10.23 7.89
CA GLU A 58 -8.11 11.08 8.89
C GLU A 58 -8.76 10.24 10.01
N GLY A 59 -8.77 10.76 11.23
CA GLY A 59 -9.31 10.05 12.39
C GLY A 59 -10.77 9.57 12.23
N ARG A 60 -11.58 10.28 11.43
CA ARG A 60 -12.92 9.83 11.05
C ARG A 60 -12.89 8.54 10.22
N THR A 61 -11.96 8.42 9.28
CA THR A 61 -11.80 7.24 8.43
C THR A 61 -11.30 6.05 9.26
N LEU A 62 -10.35 6.30 10.16
CA LEU A 62 -9.86 5.27 11.08
C LEU A 62 -10.96 4.74 12.01
N ARG A 63 -11.84 5.63 12.48
CA ARG A 63 -13.03 5.24 13.25
C ARG A 63 -14.01 4.41 12.42
N LEU A 64 -14.11 4.68 11.11
CA LEU A 64 -14.91 3.86 10.20
C LEU A 64 -14.33 2.44 10.04
N PHE A 65 -13.00 2.32 9.98
CA PHE A 65 -12.34 0.99 9.95
C PHE A 65 -12.59 0.20 11.25
N ASP A 66 -12.56 0.86 12.42
CA ASP A 66 -12.94 0.22 13.69
C ASP A 66 -14.39 -0.30 13.69
N THR A 67 -15.31 0.40 13.06
CA THR A 67 -16.70 -0.07 12.88
C THR A 67 -16.75 -1.35 12.07
N GLY A 68 -15.93 -1.47 11.02
CA GLY A 68 -15.79 -2.71 10.23
C GLY A 68 -15.32 -3.89 11.09
N LYS A 69 -14.23 -3.70 11.83
CA LYS A 69 -13.68 -4.75 12.73
C LYS A 69 -14.67 -5.24 13.77
N ARG A 70 -15.51 -4.35 14.32
CA ARG A 70 -16.57 -4.74 15.27
C ARG A 70 -17.67 -5.55 14.60
N ALA A 71 -17.99 -5.26 13.34
CA ALA A 71 -18.95 -6.05 12.57
C ALA A 71 -18.41 -7.44 12.26
N GLU A 72 -17.12 -7.60 11.97
CA GLU A 72 -16.45 -8.89 11.78
C GLU A 72 -16.64 -9.80 13.01
N ALA A 73 -16.33 -9.31 14.21
CA ALA A 73 -16.50 -10.06 15.45
C ALA A 73 -17.96 -10.49 15.68
N ARG A 74 -18.93 -9.63 15.33
CA ARG A 74 -20.35 -9.94 15.43
C ARG A 74 -20.76 -11.05 14.45
N PHE A 75 -20.32 -11.01 13.21
CA PHE A 75 -20.60 -12.08 12.24
C PHE A 75 -20.05 -13.42 12.70
N VAL A 76 -18.87 -13.46 13.29
CA VAL A 76 -18.32 -14.69 13.87
C VAL A 76 -19.20 -15.23 14.99
N GLU A 77 -19.64 -14.36 15.91
CA GLU A 77 -20.56 -14.74 16.99
C GLU A 77 -21.90 -15.28 16.43
N GLU A 78 -22.48 -14.60 15.43
CA GLU A 78 -23.72 -15.00 14.79
C GLU A 78 -23.60 -16.34 14.07
N LEU A 79 -22.51 -16.58 13.31
CA LEU A 79 -22.24 -17.86 12.66
C LEU A 79 -22.11 -19.00 13.68
N ARG A 80 -21.38 -18.79 14.78
CA ARG A 80 -21.28 -19.77 15.88
C ARG A 80 -22.64 -20.00 16.54
N GLY A 81 -23.43 -18.94 16.71
CA GLY A 81 -24.77 -18.99 17.27
C GLY A 81 -25.76 -19.84 16.47
N ILE A 82 -25.61 -19.92 15.17
CA ILE A 82 -26.40 -20.80 14.29
C ILE A 82 -25.81 -22.21 14.12
N GLY A 83 -24.71 -22.52 14.85
CA GLY A 83 -24.12 -23.86 14.88
C GLY A 83 -22.96 -24.08 13.90
N CYS A 84 -22.43 -23.04 13.28
CA CYS A 84 -21.24 -23.16 12.45
C CYS A 84 -19.96 -23.29 13.30
N GLU A 85 -19.04 -24.11 12.85
CA GLU A 85 -17.65 -24.09 13.31
C GLU A 85 -16.91 -22.95 12.58
N VAL A 86 -16.30 -22.02 13.33
CA VAL A 86 -15.61 -20.86 12.75
C VAL A 86 -14.22 -20.74 13.35
N HIS A 87 -13.20 -20.73 12.48
CA HIS A 87 -11.79 -20.50 12.82
C HIS A 87 -11.33 -19.15 12.29
N GLU A 88 -10.93 -18.25 13.18
CA GLU A 88 -10.34 -16.94 12.89
C GLU A 88 -8.81 -16.95 13.11
N PHE A 89 -8.36 -17.81 14.02
CA PHE A 89 -6.99 -17.85 14.50
C PHE A 89 -6.39 -19.23 14.28
N ASP A 90 -5.10 -19.28 14.09
CA ASP A 90 -4.29 -20.49 14.05
C ASP A 90 -4.07 -21.07 15.47
N GLU A 91 -3.33 -22.16 15.55
CA GLU A 91 -2.98 -22.84 16.81
C GLU A 91 -2.13 -21.98 17.77
N PHE A 92 -1.52 -20.89 17.28
CA PHE A 92 -0.74 -19.93 18.06
C PHE A 92 -1.56 -18.72 18.47
N GLY A 93 -2.85 -18.67 18.16
CA GLY A 93 -3.74 -17.54 18.46
C GLY A 93 -3.50 -16.33 17.55
N GLN A 94 -2.84 -16.51 16.40
CA GLN A 94 -2.66 -15.48 15.40
C GLN A 94 -3.71 -15.62 14.31
N GLN A 95 -4.18 -14.49 13.76
CA GLN A 95 -5.12 -14.49 12.65
C GLN A 95 -4.57 -15.35 11.50
N ILE A 96 -5.41 -16.23 10.95
CA ILE A 96 -5.03 -17.13 9.84
C ILE A 96 -4.51 -16.31 8.68
N ARG A 97 -3.27 -16.59 8.26
CA ARG A 97 -2.58 -15.90 7.17
C ARG A 97 -2.28 -16.83 6.04
N VAL A 98 -2.35 -16.28 4.84
CA VAL A 98 -1.86 -16.91 3.62
C VAL A 98 -0.83 -16.03 2.95
N ALA A 99 0.18 -16.65 2.38
CA ALA A 99 1.27 -15.96 1.69
C ALA A 99 1.71 -16.73 0.45
N ASP A 100 2.22 -15.99 -0.52
CA ASP A 100 2.79 -16.48 -1.77
C ASP A 100 3.89 -15.54 -2.24
N ILE A 101 4.55 -15.89 -3.34
CA ILE A 101 5.62 -15.09 -3.98
C ILE A 101 6.69 -14.69 -2.95
N GLY A 102 7.25 -15.69 -2.26
CA GLY A 102 8.26 -15.48 -1.23
C GLY A 102 7.78 -14.67 -0.01
N GLY A 103 6.48 -14.69 0.30
CA GLY A 103 5.90 -13.90 1.39
C GLY A 103 5.59 -12.45 1.03
N HIS A 104 5.80 -12.04 -0.22
CA HIS A 104 5.51 -10.68 -0.69
C HIS A 104 4.06 -10.46 -1.12
N PHE A 105 3.26 -11.51 -1.24
CA PHE A 105 1.84 -11.45 -1.59
C PHE A 105 1.01 -12.27 -0.61
N GLY A 106 -0.18 -11.82 -0.25
CA GLY A 106 -1.08 -12.56 0.65
C GLY A 106 -1.94 -11.66 1.51
N GLY A 107 -2.33 -12.18 2.67
CA GLY A 107 -3.17 -11.46 3.63
C GLY A 107 -3.64 -12.33 4.78
N SER A 108 -4.50 -11.76 5.63
CA SER A 108 -5.17 -12.48 6.70
C SER A 108 -6.63 -12.70 6.33
N LEU A 109 -7.13 -13.89 6.59
CA LEU A 109 -8.53 -14.23 6.42
C LEU A 109 -9.35 -13.66 7.58
N ASP A 110 -10.59 -13.25 7.30
CA ASP A 110 -11.55 -12.97 8.37
C ASP A 110 -11.95 -14.26 9.10
N GLY A 111 -11.86 -15.42 8.42
CA GLY A 111 -11.97 -16.74 8.99
C GLY A 111 -12.23 -17.83 7.96
N ALA A 112 -12.38 -19.05 8.48
CA ALA A 112 -12.89 -20.21 7.74
C ALA A 112 -14.09 -20.82 8.50
N ALA A 113 -15.15 -21.16 7.79
CA ALA A 113 -16.37 -21.68 8.41
C ALA A 113 -16.82 -23.02 7.79
N LEU A 114 -17.30 -23.92 8.65
CA LEU A 114 -17.97 -25.18 8.32
C LEU A 114 -19.37 -25.18 8.93
N GLY A 115 -20.33 -25.81 8.28
CA GLY A 115 -21.69 -25.91 8.81
C GLY A 115 -22.65 -24.83 8.31
N LEU A 116 -22.25 -24.06 7.30
CA LEU A 116 -23.13 -23.07 6.68
C LEU A 116 -24.39 -23.78 6.10
N PRO A 117 -25.60 -23.25 6.31
CA PRO A 117 -26.85 -23.91 5.89
C PRO A 117 -26.89 -24.28 4.40
N GLU A 118 -26.27 -23.46 3.53
CA GLU A 118 -26.22 -23.65 2.08
C GLU A 118 -25.31 -24.82 1.65
N ALA A 119 -24.31 -25.17 2.49
CA ALA A 119 -23.38 -26.29 2.23
C ALA A 119 -22.72 -26.76 3.54
N PRO A 120 -23.44 -27.49 4.39
CA PRO A 120 -23.03 -27.78 5.77
C PRO A 120 -21.81 -28.72 5.90
N LYS A 121 -21.40 -29.36 4.82
CA LYS A 121 -20.24 -30.28 4.81
C LYS A 121 -19.00 -29.70 4.13
N THR A 122 -19.04 -28.42 3.73
CA THR A 122 -17.97 -27.78 2.96
C THR A 122 -17.37 -26.63 3.76
N TRP A 123 -16.05 -26.59 3.85
CA TRP A 123 -15.33 -25.44 4.38
C TRP A 123 -15.42 -24.25 3.41
N HIS A 124 -15.62 -23.08 3.96
CA HIS A 124 -15.67 -21.83 3.21
C HIS A 124 -14.67 -20.82 3.81
N VAL A 125 -13.94 -20.12 2.97
CA VAL A 125 -13.38 -18.84 3.37
C VAL A 125 -14.53 -17.90 3.69
N VAL A 126 -14.51 -17.21 4.82
CA VAL A 126 -15.48 -16.15 5.12
C VAL A 126 -14.86 -14.78 4.91
N GLU A 127 -15.65 -13.87 4.33
CA GLU A 127 -15.26 -12.49 4.08
C GLU A 127 -16.38 -11.56 4.57
N PHE A 128 -16.08 -10.72 5.54
CA PHE A 128 -17.05 -9.85 6.21
C PHE A 128 -16.89 -8.40 5.77
N LYS A 129 -17.98 -7.74 5.44
CA LYS A 129 -17.96 -6.33 5.01
C LYS A 129 -19.14 -5.54 5.54
N THR A 130 -18.95 -4.24 5.67
CA THR A 130 -20.03 -3.29 5.97
C THR A 130 -20.20 -2.29 4.84
N HIS A 131 -21.42 -2.01 4.46
CA HIS A 131 -21.76 -1.07 3.40
C HIS A 131 -22.71 0.03 3.89
N ASN A 132 -22.66 1.20 3.28
CA ASN A 132 -23.75 2.16 3.36
C ASN A 132 -24.91 1.67 2.48
N ASP A 133 -26.08 2.26 2.67
CA ASP A 133 -27.30 1.87 1.99
C ASP A 133 -27.18 1.80 0.46
N LYS A 134 -26.61 2.84 -0.18
CA LYS A 134 -26.39 2.88 -1.62
C LYS A 134 -25.50 1.72 -2.11
N SER A 135 -24.38 1.49 -1.41
CA SER A 135 -23.41 0.45 -1.74
C SER A 135 -23.98 -0.96 -1.49
N PHE A 136 -24.81 -1.12 -0.47
CA PHE A 136 -25.51 -2.36 -0.15
C PHE A 136 -26.57 -2.69 -1.20
N THR A 137 -27.40 -1.73 -1.57
CA THR A 137 -28.43 -1.90 -2.62
C THR A 137 -27.79 -2.30 -3.96
N GLU A 138 -26.66 -1.70 -4.31
CA GLU A 138 -25.90 -2.09 -5.51
C GLU A 138 -25.38 -3.54 -5.41
N LEU A 139 -24.86 -3.93 -4.24
CA LEU A 139 -24.37 -5.28 -3.99
C LEU A 139 -25.50 -6.32 -4.16
N VAL A 140 -26.64 -6.10 -3.53
CA VAL A 140 -27.81 -6.98 -3.65
C VAL A 140 -28.26 -7.15 -5.11
N LYS A 141 -28.27 -6.05 -5.87
CA LYS A 141 -28.71 -6.04 -7.27
C LYS A 141 -27.73 -6.72 -8.22
N LYS A 142 -26.42 -6.48 -8.06
CA LYS A 142 -25.39 -6.85 -9.03
C LYS A 142 -24.53 -8.03 -8.59
N LYS A 143 -24.66 -8.46 -7.34
CA LYS A 143 -23.80 -9.46 -6.68
C LYS A 143 -22.35 -9.00 -6.53
N VAL A 144 -21.57 -9.79 -5.73
CA VAL A 144 -20.24 -9.37 -5.31
C VAL A 144 -19.25 -9.21 -6.46
N ARG A 145 -19.29 -10.11 -7.45
CA ARG A 145 -18.34 -10.08 -8.58
C ARG A 145 -18.41 -8.76 -9.35
N GLU A 146 -19.62 -8.27 -9.62
CA GLU A 146 -19.82 -7.03 -10.38
C GLU A 146 -19.80 -5.78 -9.50
N ALA A 147 -20.47 -5.83 -8.34
CA ALA A 147 -20.59 -4.68 -7.46
C ALA A 147 -19.31 -4.38 -6.67
N LYS A 148 -18.53 -5.42 -6.33
CA LYS A 148 -17.36 -5.36 -5.45
C LYS A 148 -16.21 -6.22 -6.01
N PRO A 149 -15.67 -5.89 -7.19
CA PRO A 149 -14.65 -6.71 -7.85
C PRO A 149 -13.38 -6.90 -7.00
N MET A 150 -13.02 -5.94 -6.15
CA MET A 150 -11.87 -6.06 -5.24
C MET A 150 -12.11 -7.13 -4.16
N HIS A 151 -13.30 -7.17 -3.56
CA HIS A 151 -13.64 -8.19 -2.56
C HIS A 151 -13.74 -9.59 -3.21
N TRP A 152 -14.30 -9.65 -4.42
CA TRP A 152 -14.32 -10.88 -5.18
C TRP A 152 -12.90 -11.39 -5.48
N ALA A 153 -12.00 -10.52 -5.94
CA ALA A 153 -10.60 -10.86 -6.19
C ALA A 153 -9.89 -11.31 -4.90
N GLN A 154 -10.14 -10.66 -3.77
CA GLN A 154 -9.61 -11.05 -2.47
C GLN A 154 -10.02 -12.48 -2.10
N MET A 155 -11.29 -12.82 -2.25
CA MET A 155 -11.79 -14.19 -1.99
C MET A 155 -11.18 -15.22 -2.94
N GLN A 156 -11.00 -14.90 -4.23
CA GLN A 156 -10.32 -15.81 -5.17
C GLN A 156 -8.90 -16.11 -4.74
N VAL A 157 -8.14 -15.09 -4.29
CA VAL A 157 -6.78 -15.28 -3.76
C VAL A 157 -6.80 -16.15 -2.50
N TYR A 158 -7.69 -15.88 -1.57
CA TYR A 158 -7.76 -16.65 -0.34
C TYR A 158 -8.15 -18.11 -0.60
N MET A 159 -9.13 -18.37 -1.47
CA MET A 159 -9.48 -19.72 -1.86
C MET A 159 -8.32 -20.46 -2.53
N GLY A 160 -7.64 -19.82 -3.48
CA GLY A 160 -6.48 -20.41 -4.16
C GLY A 160 -5.32 -20.76 -3.22
N LEU A 161 -5.03 -19.88 -2.24
CA LEU A 161 -3.93 -20.10 -1.30
C LEU A 161 -4.26 -21.04 -0.13
N THR A 162 -5.54 -21.21 0.20
CA THR A 162 -5.98 -22.17 1.24
C THR A 162 -6.36 -23.53 0.68
N GLY A 163 -6.56 -23.65 -0.62
CA GLY A 163 -7.11 -24.85 -1.24
C GLY A 163 -8.61 -25.05 -1.02
N MET A 164 -9.32 -24.07 -0.44
CA MET A 164 -10.77 -24.08 -0.33
C MET A 164 -11.40 -23.69 -1.67
N ASP A 165 -12.47 -24.35 -2.07
CA ASP A 165 -13.13 -24.09 -3.35
C ASP A 165 -14.39 -23.23 -3.23
N ARG A 166 -14.67 -22.74 -2.02
CA ARG A 166 -15.85 -21.91 -1.71
C ARG A 166 -15.49 -20.78 -0.76
N ALA A 167 -16.13 -19.62 -0.99
CA ALA A 167 -16.18 -18.55 -0.01
C ALA A 167 -17.62 -18.15 0.31
N MET A 168 -17.85 -17.66 1.52
CA MET A 168 -19.08 -17.02 1.95
C MET A 168 -18.80 -15.55 2.18
N TYR A 169 -19.40 -14.70 1.34
CA TYR A 169 -19.37 -13.27 1.52
C TYR A 169 -20.57 -12.85 2.37
N LEU A 170 -20.31 -12.23 3.52
CA LEU A 170 -21.33 -11.67 4.40
C LEU A 170 -21.17 -10.16 4.49
N ALA A 171 -22.22 -9.43 4.27
CA ALA A 171 -22.21 -7.98 4.28
C ALA A 171 -23.37 -7.39 5.06
N GLU A 172 -23.09 -6.40 5.90
CA GLU A 172 -24.10 -5.64 6.64
C GLU A 172 -24.34 -4.26 6.01
N ASN A 173 -25.60 -3.91 5.87
CA ASN A 173 -26.02 -2.52 5.67
C ASN A 173 -25.96 -1.80 7.02
N LYS A 174 -24.93 -0.99 7.24
CA LYS A 174 -24.74 -0.26 8.50
C LYS A 174 -25.79 0.82 8.81
N ASN A 175 -26.73 1.07 7.89
CA ASN A 175 -27.85 2.00 8.10
C ASN A 175 -29.11 1.29 8.59
N THR A 176 -29.30 0.01 8.19
CA THR A 176 -30.54 -0.77 8.48
C THR A 176 -30.27 -2.03 9.28
N SER A 177 -29.01 -2.45 9.41
CA SER A 177 -28.57 -3.75 9.96
C SER A 177 -29.05 -4.97 9.14
N GLU A 178 -29.50 -4.75 7.90
CA GLU A 178 -29.84 -5.82 6.98
C GLU A 178 -28.56 -6.58 6.56
N VAL A 179 -28.65 -7.91 6.49
CA VAL A 179 -27.52 -8.78 6.14
C VAL A 179 -27.72 -9.35 4.74
N TYR A 180 -26.66 -9.37 3.97
CA TYR A 180 -26.57 -10.04 2.67
C TYR A 180 -25.57 -11.19 2.76
N ALA A 181 -25.90 -12.32 2.17
CA ALA A 181 -25.04 -13.49 2.06
C ALA A 181 -24.93 -13.93 0.59
N GLU A 182 -23.71 -14.25 0.15
CA GLU A 182 -23.47 -14.79 -1.20
C GLU A 182 -22.34 -15.82 -1.16
N ARG A 183 -22.63 -17.03 -1.65
CA ARG A 183 -21.60 -18.05 -1.89
C ARG A 183 -20.87 -17.74 -3.18
N VAL A 184 -19.54 -17.71 -3.10
CA VAL A 184 -18.63 -17.48 -4.23
C VAL A 184 -17.85 -18.76 -4.49
N GLU A 185 -17.84 -19.20 -5.74
CA GLU A 185 -17.08 -20.35 -6.19
C GLU A 185 -15.67 -19.95 -6.61
N PHE A 186 -14.73 -20.87 -6.42
CA PHE A 186 -13.35 -20.69 -6.86
C PHE A 186 -13.26 -20.69 -8.38
N ASP A 187 -12.56 -19.70 -8.92
CA ASP A 187 -12.25 -19.52 -10.34
C ASP A 187 -10.73 -19.61 -10.51
N LEU A 188 -10.24 -20.79 -10.88
CA LEU A 188 -8.79 -21.04 -11.06
C LEU A 188 -8.15 -20.08 -12.07
N VAL A 189 -8.87 -19.73 -13.13
CA VAL A 189 -8.33 -18.81 -14.17
C VAL A 189 -8.14 -17.42 -13.57
N ALA A 190 -9.14 -16.93 -12.83
CA ALA A 190 -9.05 -15.64 -12.17
C ALA A 190 -7.94 -15.62 -11.09
N PHE A 191 -7.84 -16.67 -10.27
CA PHE A 191 -6.76 -16.79 -9.28
C PHE A 191 -5.38 -16.73 -9.93
N THR A 192 -5.15 -17.53 -10.99
CA THR A 192 -3.87 -17.54 -11.72
C THR A 192 -3.53 -16.16 -12.27
N GLN A 193 -4.50 -15.47 -12.86
CA GLN A 193 -4.30 -14.10 -13.38
C GLN A 193 -3.95 -13.10 -12.28
N LEU A 194 -4.60 -13.19 -11.10
CA LEU A 194 -4.31 -12.33 -9.95
C LEU A 194 -2.93 -12.63 -9.36
N GLN A 195 -2.53 -13.89 -9.29
CA GLN A 195 -1.21 -14.31 -8.83
C GLN A 195 -0.10 -13.81 -9.77
N GLU A 196 -0.27 -13.98 -11.09
CA GLU A 196 0.65 -13.46 -12.09
C GLU A 196 0.74 -11.93 -12.06
N ARG A 197 -0.40 -11.26 -11.87
CA ARG A 197 -0.46 -9.81 -11.68
C ARG A 197 0.35 -9.38 -10.47
N ALA A 198 0.17 -10.04 -9.33
CA ALA A 198 0.94 -9.77 -8.12
C ALA A 198 2.44 -9.98 -8.36
N ARG A 199 2.83 -11.06 -9.02
CA ARG A 199 4.23 -11.37 -9.34
C ARG A 199 4.86 -10.27 -10.21
N ARG A 200 4.18 -9.83 -11.28
CA ARG A 200 4.66 -8.72 -12.14
C ARG A 200 4.89 -7.44 -11.33
N ILE A 201 3.93 -7.08 -10.48
CA ILE A 201 4.00 -5.86 -9.66
C ILE A 201 5.18 -5.94 -8.68
N ILE A 202 5.33 -7.06 -7.98
CA ILE A 202 6.37 -7.29 -6.97
C ILE A 202 7.76 -7.25 -7.61
N THR A 203 7.95 -7.95 -8.73
CA THR A 203 9.26 -8.08 -9.38
C THR A 203 9.63 -6.92 -10.28
N SER A 204 8.68 -6.01 -10.58
CA SER A 204 8.98 -4.85 -11.42
C SER A 204 9.91 -3.86 -10.73
N GLY A 205 11.03 -3.54 -11.37
CA GLY A 205 11.95 -2.48 -10.95
C GLY A 205 11.43 -1.06 -11.21
N ALA A 206 10.35 -0.91 -12.00
CA ALA A 206 9.75 0.37 -12.36
C ALA A 206 8.22 0.32 -12.22
N PRO A 207 7.56 1.45 -11.93
CA PRO A 207 6.12 1.49 -11.83
C PRO A 207 5.45 1.17 -13.18
N PRO A 208 4.37 0.39 -13.19
CA PRO A 208 3.56 0.18 -14.38
C PRO A 208 2.99 1.50 -14.94
N GLU A 209 2.42 1.44 -16.14
CA GLU A 209 1.74 2.58 -16.75
C GLU A 209 0.61 3.14 -15.88
N ARG A 210 0.36 4.45 -16.00
CA ARG A 210 -0.77 5.10 -15.33
C ARG A 210 -2.08 4.58 -15.90
N ILE A 211 -3.10 4.42 -15.07
CA ILE A 211 -4.46 4.13 -15.55
C ILE A 211 -5.03 5.27 -16.40
N SER A 212 -4.59 6.50 -16.13
CA SER A 212 -4.91 7.70 -16.90
C SER A 212 -3.80 8.74 -16.76
N ASN A 213 -3.56 9.51 -17.84
CA ASN A 213 -2.71 10.69 -17.80
C ASN A 213 -3.46 11.97 -17.39
N ASP A 214 -4.80 11.91 -17.30
CA ASP A 214 -5.61 12.99 -16.77
C ASP A 214 -5.65 12.93 -15.25
N PRO A 215 -5.08 13.93 -14.53
CA PRO A 215 -5.10 13.97 -13.07
C PRO A 215 -6.52 14.11 -12.50
N ALA A 216 -7.48 14.60 -13.29
CA ALA A 216 -8.88 14.74 -12.89
C ALA A 216 -9.70 13.44 -13.08
N TRP A 217 -9.11 12.39 -13.70
CA TRP A 217 -9.74 11.09 -13.81
C TRP A 217 -10.20 10.59 -12.44
N PHE A 218 -11.41 10.04 -12.37
CA PHE A 218 -12.06 9.83 -11.07
C PHE A 218 -11.25 8.95 -10.09
N GLU A 219 -10.57 7.92 -10.58
CA GLU A 219 -9.71 7.06 -9.75
C GLU A 219 -8.39 7.74 -9.37
N CYS A 220 -7.84 8.60 -10.24
CA CYS A 220 -6.63 9.36 -9.96
C CYS A 220 -6.90 10.48 -8.94
N LYS A 221 -8.00 11.22 -9.10
CA LYS A 221 -8.36 12.36 -8.25
C LYS A 221 -8.41 12.01 -6.75
N TRP A 222 -8.82 10.80 -6.41
CA TRP A 222 -8.96 10.34 -5.02
C TRP A 222 -7.88 9.34 -4.61
N CYS A 223 -6.87 9.16 -5.45
CA CYS A 223 -5.77 8.25 -5.18
C CYS A 223 -4.84 8.80 -4.09
N ALA A 224 -4.45 7.95 -3.14
CA ALA A 224 -3.49 8.31 -2.09
C ALA A 224 -2.12 8.75 -2.65
N PHE A 225 -1.78 8.28 -3.85
CA PHE A 225 -0.53 8.61 -4.55
C PHE A 225 -0.73 9.66 -5.66
N HIS A 226 -1.81 10.46 -5.62
CA HIS A 226 -2.07 11.47 -6.64
C HIS A 226 -0.89 12.41 -6.85
N GLU A 227 -0.35 12.95 -5.74
CA GLU A 227 0.74 13.92 -5.79
C GLU A 227 2.08 13.31 -6.26
N GLN A 228 2.34 12.03 -5.98
CA GLN A 228 3.52 11.33 -6.51
C GLN A 228 3.36 10.97 -7.99
N CYS A 229 2.13 10.73 -8.43
CA CYS A 229 1.83 10.28 -9.78
C CYS A 229 1.65 11.43 -10.78
N HIS A 230 0.97 12.50 -10.38
CA HIS A 230 0.59 13.63 -11.22
C HIS A 230 1.19 14.97 -10.77
N GLY A 231 1.53 15.13 -9.49
CA GLY A 231 2.21 16.28 -8.91
C GLY A 231 3.72 16.13 -8.87
N ALA A 232 4.35 16.94 -8.04
CA ALA A 232 5.81 17.00 -7.85
C ALA A 232 6.24 16.48 -6.45
N LYS A 233 5.38 15.77 -5.73
CA LYS A 233 5.74 15.26 -4.41
C LYS A 233 6.81 14.19 -4.53
N VAL A 234 7.93 14.43 -3.86
CA VAL A 234 9.07 13.50 -3.81
C VAL A 234 8.66 12.24 -3.03
N PRO A 235 9.06 11.04 -3.49
CA PRO A 235 8.81 9.81 -2.77
C PRO A 235 9.41 9.77 -1.37
N GLU A 236 8.90 8.87 -0.53
CA GLU A 236 9.51 8.57 0.77
C GLU A 236 10.91 7.97 0.57
N VAL A 237 11.85 8.31 1.47
CA VAL A 237 13.19 7.70 1.49
C VAL A 237 13.14 6.46 2.35
N ASN A 238 13.13 5.31 1.72
CA ASN A 238 13.15 4.00 2.35
C ASN A 238 13.76 2.96 1.40
N CYS A 239 14.16 1.79 1.89
CA CYS A 239 14.83 0.82 1.02
C CYS A 239 13.98 0.38 -0.18
N ARG A 240 12.65 0.39 -0.08
CA ARG A 240 11.78 -0.07 -1.18
C ARG A 240 11.68 0.94 -2.33
N THR A 241 12.02 2.22 -2.10
CA THR A 241 12.15 3.25 -3.14
C THR A 241 13.59 3.37 -3.65
N CYS A 242 14.51 2.56 -3.12
CA CYS A 242 15.92 2.54 -3.49
C CYS A 242 16.16 1.68 -4.75
N ALA A 243 16.99 2.19 -5.67
CA ALA A 243 17.41 1.47 -6.87
C ALA A 243 18.26 0.21 -6.56
N HIS A 244 18.89 0.16 -5.38
CA HIS A 244 19.69 -0.99 -4.94
C HIS A 244 18.88 -2.07 -4.22
N SER A 245 17.56 -1.95 -4.14
CA SER A 245 16.75 -2.86 -3.32
C SER A 245 15.85 -3.74 -4.17
N THR A 246 15.97 -5.06 -3.97
CA THR A 246 15.27 -6.10 -4.73
C THR A 246 14.45 -6.99 -3.78
N PRO A 247 13.17 -7.26 -4.07
CA PRO A 247 12.39 -8.25 -3.32
C PRO A 247 12.87 -9.66 -3.67
N ARG A 248 13.15 -10.49 -2.67
CA ARG A 248 13.55 -11.88 -2.84
C ARG A 248 12.31 -12.76 -2.90
N VAL A 249 11.99 -13.28 -4.07
CA VAL A 249 10.83 -14.15 -4.31
C VAL A 249 11.14 -15.63 -4.19
N ASP A 250 12.43 -15.95 -4.02
CA ASP A 250 13.00 -17.29 -3.89
C ASP A 250 13.19 -17.74 -2.43
N VAL A 251 12.91 -16.84 -1.47
CA VAL A 251 12.92 -17.10 -0.03
C VAL A 251 11.61 -16.66 0.59
N GLU A 252 11.22 -17.27 1.70
CA GLU A 252 9.98 -16.93 2.40
C GLU A 252 10.12 -15.67 3.29
N ALA A 253 9.00 -15.24 3.88
CA ALA A 253 8.93 -14.14 4.83
C ALA A 253 9.07 -12.71 4.25
N GLY A 254 8.91 -12.51 2.95
CA GLY A 254 8.91 -11.17 2.35
C GLY A 254 10.25 -10.45 2.46
N GLN A 255 11.34 -11.19 2.30
CA GLN A 255 12.70 -10.67 2.43
C GLN A 255 13.08 -9.75 1.27
N TRP A 256 13.79 -8.67 1.59
CA TRP A 256 14.42 -7.78 0.63
C TRP A 256 15.95 -7.91 0.68
N GLN A 257 16.61 -7.69 -0.45
CA GLN A 257 18.06 -7.69 -0.61
C GLN A 257 18.55 -6.29 -0.96
N CYS A 258 19.62 -5.83 -0.31
CA CYS A 258 20.39 -4.68 -0.75
C CYS A 258 21.48 -5.19 -1.71
N GLU A 259 21.42 -4.83 -2.98
CA GLU A 259 22.42 -5.24 -3.98
C GLU A 259 23.72 -4.46 -3.83
N PHE A 260 23.70 -3.30 -3.18
CA PHE A 260 24.90 -2.50 -2.90
C PHE A 260 25.71 -3.07 -1.73
N GLU A 261 25.03 -3.33 -0.61
CA GLU A 261 25.70 -3.89 0.60
C GLU A 261 25.77 -5.43 0.60
N HIS A 262 25.12 -6.08 -0.37
CA HIS A 262 24.98 -7.55 -0.47
C HIS A 262 24.40 -8.22 0.78
N VAL A 263 23.48 -7.55 1.46
CA VAL A 263 22.84 -8.01 2.70
C VAL A 263 21.33 -8.10 2.58
N ALA A 264 20.73 -9.00 3.35
CA ALA A 264 19.29 -9.01 3.58
C ALA A 264 18.88 -7.77 4.38
N ILE A 265 17.80 -7.11 3.97
CA ILE A 265 17.29 -5.89 4.63
C ILE A 265 16.17 -6.28 5.59
N ASP A 266 16.38 -6.07 6.87
CA ASP A 266 15.34 -6.28 7.88
C ASP A 266 14.20 -5.26 7.75
N PRO A 267 12.99 -5.56 8.28
CA PRO A 267 11.82 -4.68 8.13
C PRO A 267 11.99 -3.27 8.71
N MET A 268 12.76 -3.10 9.78
CA MET A 268 13.00 -1.78 10.37
C MET A 268 13.92 -0.94 9.49
N THR A 269 15.00 -1.53 8.99
CA THR A 269 15.91 -0.90 8.04
C THR A 269 15.19 -0.55 6.74
N GLN A 270 14.26 -1.42 6.25
CA GLN A 270 13.46 -1.09 5.08
C GLN A 270 12.73 0.24 5.21
N ALA A 271 12.22 0.58 6.40
CA ALA A 271 11.41 1.78 6.62
C ALA A 271 12.23 3.08 6.69
N THR A 272 13.50 3.01 7.05
CA THR A 272 14.34 4.19 7.30
C THR A 272 15.24 4.55 6.11
N GLY A 273 15.60 3.58 5.28
CA GLY A 273 16.65 3.74 4.28
C GLY A 273 18.05 3.94 4.91
N CYS A 274 19.03 4.30 4.10
CA CYS A 274 20.42 4.53 4.53
C CYS A 274 21.08 5.66 3.72
N GLY A 275 22.33 6.01 4.02
CA GLY A 275 23.10 7.02 3.27
C GLY A 275 23.41 6.61 1.81
N GLY A 276 23.43 5.31 1.52
CA GLY A 276 23.57 4.76 0.17
C GLY A 276 22.29 4.74 -0.66
N HIS A 277 21.17 5.26 -0.14
CA HIS A 277 19.90 5.28 -0.86
C HIS A 277 20.00 6.10 -2.15
N ARG A 278 19.55 5.51 -3.26
CA ARG A 278 19.33 6.20 -4.56
C ARG A 278 17.90 5.93 -4.98
N PHE A 279 17.17 6.99 -5.30
CA PHE A 279 15.81 6.79 -5.82
C PHE A 279 15.82 5.92 -7.07
N ILE A 280 14.85 5.03 -7.20
CA ILE A 280 14.52 4.43 -8.50
C ILE A 280 14.28 5.60 -9.47
N PRO A 281 15.04 5.73 -10.57
CA PRO A 281 15.13 6.98 -11.32
C PRO A 281 13.80 7.55 -11.80
N ILE A 282 12.91 6.69 -12.26
CA ILE A 282 11.57 7.11 -12.75
C ILE A 282 10.71 7.76 -11.65
N LEU A 283 11.00 7.53 -10.39
CA LEU A 283 10.28 8.17 -9.28
C LEU A 283 10.55 9.67 -9.20
N LEU A 284 11.64 10.14 -9.78
CA LEU A 284 12.00 11.56 -9.86
C LEU A 284 11.68 12.20 -11.22
N GLU A 285 10.98 11.51 -12.13
CA GLU A 285 10.67 11.98 -13.50
C GLU A 285 9.98 13.35 -13.55
N LYS A 286 9.24 13.71 -12.48
CA LYS A 286 8.54 15.00 -12.37
C LYS A 286 9.44 16.13 -11.90
N ILE A 287 10.58 15.82 -11.34
CA ILE A 287 11.59 16.76 -10.91
C ILE A 287 12.59 17.00 -12.05
N GLY A 288 13.16 15.91 -12.59
CA GLY A 288 14.13 15.97 -13.64
C GLY A 288 14.20 14.66 -14.43
N ARG A 289 14.57 14.75 -15.68
CA ARG A 289 14.78 13.59 -16.54
C ARG A 289 16.15 12.97 -16.23
N GLN A 290 16.20 11.67 -15.96
CA GLN A 290 17.46 10.96 -15.87
C GLN A 290 18.26 11.11 -17.17
N THR A 291 19.52 11.50 -17.06
CA THR A 291 20.43 11.69 -18.20
C THR A 291 21.62 10.76 -18.16
N ASP A 292 22.06 10.35 -16.98
CA ASP A 292 23.18 9.42 -16.82
C ASP A 292 23.06 8.61 -15.52
N ALA A 293 23.83 7.53 -15.43
CA ALA A 293 24.04 6.77 -14.21
C ALA A 293 25.54 6.46 -14.16
N LEU A 294 26.25 7.13 -13.28
CA LEU A 294 27.67 6.96 -13.09
C LEU A 294 27.91 5.92 -12.01
N ASP A 295 28.55 4.83 -12.38
CA ASP A 295 29.12 3.88 -11.43
C ASP A 295 30.46 4.45 -10.95
N GLU A 296 30.43 5.15 -9.81
CA GLU A 296 31.64 5.62 -9.19
C GLU A 296 32.41 4.39 -8.64
N THR A 297 33.72 4.38 -8.75
CA THR A 297 34.62 3.34 -8.24
C THR A 297 34.18 2.92 -6.84
N ASP A 298 33.93 1.62 -6.65
CA ASP A 298 33.42 0.95 -5.46
C ASP A 298 31.88 0.70 -5.41
N GLY A 299 31.19 0.72 -6.57
CA GLY A 299 29.76 0.41 -6.65
C GLY A 299 28.83 1.55 -6.18
N ASN A 300 29.38 2.75 -6.00
CA ASN A 300 28.61 3.94 -5.61
C ASN A 300 27.90 4.55 -6.81
N LEU A 301 26.70 4.10 -7.09
CA LEU A 301 25.86 4.64 -8.14
C LEU A 301 25.49 6.11 -7.83
N ALA A 302 25.90 7.04 -8.71
CA ALA A 302 25.33 8.38 -8.77
C ALA A 302 24.41 8.48 -9.98
N VAL A 303 23.17 8.96 -9.78
CA VAL A 303 22.19 9.12 -10.86
C VAL A 303 22.03 10.59 -11.20
N ALA A 304 22.35 10.96 -12.44
CA ALA A 304 22.28 12.33 -12.93
C ALA A 304 20.92 12.64 -13.55
N TYR A 305 20.43 13.84 -13.30
CA TYR A 305 19.15 14.35 -13.78
C TYR A 305 19.32 15.73 -14.42
N THR A 306 18.55 16.00 -15.46
CA THR A 306 18.40 17.33 -16.05
C THR A 306 17.02 17.90 -15.71
N LEU A 307 16.99 19.06 -15.08
CA LEU A 307 15.78 19.80 -14.74
C LEU A 307 15.13 20.43 -15.99
N PRO A 308 13.87 20.89 -15.91
CA PRO A 308 13.20 21.55 -17.04
C PRO A 308 13.89 22.82 -17.56
N ASP A 309 14.65 23.53 -16.72
CA ASP A 309 15.43 24.71 -17.09
C ASP A 309 16.80 24.40 -17.73
N GLY A 310 17.14 23.11 -17.88
CA GLY A 310 18.39 22.63 -18.43
C GLY A 310 19.53 22.49 -17.42
N SER A 311 19.36 22.94 -16.18
CA SER A 311 20.34 22.69 -15.11
C SER A 311 20.35 21.22 -14.72
N THR A 312 21.42 20.77 -14.08
CA THR A 312 21.59 19.34 -13.73
C THR A 312 21.89 19.17 -12.25
N PHE A 313 21.52 18.01 -11.71
CA PHE A 313 21.94 17.58 -10.38
C PHE A 313 22.15 16.07 -10.37
N SER A 314 22.83 15.56 -9.34
CA SER A 314 23.00 14.10 -9.14
C SER A 314 22.48 13.66 -7.77
N ASN A 315 21.83 12.49 -7.75
CA ASN A 315 21.50 11.77 -6.53
C ASN A 315 22.63 10.81 -6.21
N GLY A 316 23.41 11.12 -5.20
CA GLY A 316 24.66 10.40 -4.91
C GLY A 316 25.19 10.70 -3.51
N TYR A 317 26.44 10.27 -3.28
CA TYR A 317 27.21 10.74 -2.12
C TYR A 317 27.70 12.18 -2.34
N ALA A 318 28.07 12.84 -1.26
CA ALA A 318 28.65 14.17 -1.32
C ALA A 318 29.83 14.23 -2.31
N PRO A 319 29.93 15.27 -3.16
CA PRO A 319 29.17 16.53 -3.12
C PRO A 319 27.79 16.46 -3.81
N ALA A 320 27.37 15.34 -4.39
CA ALA A 320 26.02 15.16 -4.92
C ALA A 320 24.94 15.28 -3.82
N PHE A 321 23.68 15.31 -4.22
CA PHE A 321 22.57 15.38 -3.29
C PHE A 321 22.17 13.95 -2.82
N SER A 322 22.15 13.75 -1.52
CA SER A 322 21.52 12.56 -0.95
C SER A 322 20.00 12.55 -1.22
N SER A 323 19.38 11.40 -1.18
CA SER A 323 17.94 11.30 -1.36
C SER A 323 17.14 12.05 -0.28
N ALA A 324 17.68 12.15 0.93
CA ALA A 324 17.08 12.95 2.01
C ALA A 324 17.11 14.46 1.69
N GLU A 325 18.19 14.97 1.11
CA GLU A 325 18.30 16.36 0.69
C GLU A 325 17.36 16.67 -0.49
N ILE A 326 17.24 15.74 -1.46
CA ILE A 326 16.30 15.89 -2.58
C ILE A 326 14.87 15.98 -2.04
N ARG A 327 14.52 15.16 -1.05
CA ARG A 327 13.21 15.21 -0.42
C ARG A 327 12.97 16.46 0.42
N ALA A 328 13.99 16.97 1.09
CA ALA A 328 13.93 18.18 1.89
C ALA A 328 13.89 19.45 1.03
N SER A 329 14.33 19.39 -0.23
CA SER A 329 14.27 20.54 -1.12
C SER A 329 12.82 20.89 -1.47
N HIS A 330 12.38 22.08 -1.07
CA HIS A 330 11.02 22.56 -1.36
C HIS A 330 10.81 22.91 -2.84
N HIS A 331 11.91 23.18 -3.57
CA HIS A 331 11.88 23.57 -4.98
C HIS A 331 12.95 22.81 -5.76
N ALA A 332 12.56 22.16 -6.84
CA ALA A 332 13.48 21.46 -7.73
C ALA A 332 14.63 22.34 -8.23
N SER A 333 14.38 23.65 -8.45
CA SER A 333 15.39 24.62 -8.86
C SER A 333 16.58 24.76 -7.89
N MET A 334 16.39 24.46 -6.60
CA MET A 334 17.51 24.46 -5.64
C MET A 334 18.54 23.38 -5.96
N LEU A 335 18.11 22.26 -6.53
CA LEU A 335 19.00 21.15 -6.89
C LEU A 335 19.90 21.52 -8.08
N GLY A 336 19.41 22.36 -8.99
CA GLY A 336 20.14 22.85 -10.16
C GLY A 336 20.92 24.16 -9.92
N ASP A 337 20.78 24.78 -8.73
CA ASP A 337 21.40 26.07 -8.43
C ASP A 337 22.92 25.94 -8.34
N ALA A 338 23.63 26.71 -9.18
CA ALA A 338 25.08 26.67 -9.26
C ALA A 338 25.78 27.09 -7.95
N THR A 339 25.16 28.00 -7.17
CA THR A 339 25.71 28.45 -5.89
C THR A 339 25.59 27.33 -4.85
N VAL A 340 24.45 26.70 -4.79
CA VAL A 340 24.22 25.55 -3.89
C VAL A 340 25.21 24.42 -4.20
N GLN A 341 25.40 24.09 -5.49
CA GLN A 341 26.34 23.06 -5.92
C GLN A 341 27.78 23.43 -5.63
N ALA A 342 28.17 24.69 -5.84
CA ALA A 342 29.51 25.18 -5.50
C ALA A 342 29.80 25.07 -3.98
N VAL A 343 28.85 25.46 -3.14
CA VAL A 343 28.97 25.31 -1.68
C VAL A 343 29.10 23.80 -1.29
N LYS A 344 28.34 22.93 -1.89
CA LYS A 344 28.46 21.49 -1.62
C LYS A 344 29.79 20.90 -2.09
N ALA A 345 30.34 21.39 -3.20
CA ALA A 345 31.64 20.96 -3.70
C ALA A 345 32.79 21.44 -2.79
N GLU A 346 32.72 22.67 -2.29
CA GLU A 346 33.73 23.24 -1.37
C GLU A 346 33.59 22.64 0.05
N PHE A 347 32.37 22.40 0.49
CA PHE A 347 32.04 21.88 1.83
C PHE A 347 31.22 20.58 1.72
N PRO A 348 31.85 19.41 1.50
CA PRO A 348 31.11 18.13 1.30
C PRO A 348 30.18 17.72 2.47
N GLY A 349 30.40 18.30 3.66
CA GLY A 349 29.52 18.14 4.83
C GLY A 349 28.28 19.05 4.83
N ALA A 350 28.20 20.04 3.94
CA ALA A 350 27.03 20.92 3.83
C ALA A 350 25.80 20.11 3.36
N LYS A 351 24.66 20.34 4.03
CA LYS A 351 23.40 19.65 3.72
C LYS A 351 22.29 20.65 3.45
N VAL A 352 21.44 20.32 2.48
CA VAL A 352 20.15 21.00 2.33
C VAL A 352 19.25 20.50 3.46
N VAL A 353 18.75 21.42 4.26
CA VAL A 353 17.77 21.17 5.34
C VAL A 353 16.46 21.86 5.01
N ALA A 354 15.34 21.23 5.39
CA ALA A 354 13.99 21.77 5.23
C ALA A 354 13.71 22.87 6.26
#